data_221b1b0d389c10f7ab3818bf016c7cdc
#
_entry.id   221b1b0d389c10f7ab3818bf016c7cdc
#
_cell.length_a   1.000
_cell.length_b   1.000
_cell.length_c   1.000
_cell.angle_alpha   90.00
_cell.angle_beta   90.00
_cell.angle_gamma   90.00
#
_symmetry.space_group_name_H-M   'P 1'
#
loop_
_entity.id
_entity.type
_entity.pdbx_description
1 polymer ?
#
loop_
_entity_poly.entity_id
_entity_poly.type
_entity_poly.pdbx_seq_one_letter_code
_entity_poly.pdbx_strand_id
1 'polypeptide(L)'
;MIIGFNVRWSNTPTPQIDKIIARGELRISAVSSPLIYIDEQRQLRGFDYELAQGFATYLGVKLKIIIRPTIEQIFDDLDNRDADIAVAGLLYNKDRLDTMKTGPNYLSVTQQLVYRKGKNRPKTFNDLKGKLVVIAGSTHASTLKALSAQYPNLKWEESTDYTPSQLLEMVAEGEIDYTLEDSIAVSLQQRIHPKVAVAFDLRDEHAITWYMSRQYDDSLDAALLDFFNISNQNDLLARLTEKHFSHVESFDYFDTITFISAINNKLPDYQHLFEKYAETVDTIDWKLLAAIAWQESHWDPLATSPTGVRGIMMLTKPTATTMGIEDRLDPEGSIKGGAAYLAYIMNRLPDSIADDDRIWFTLAAYNMGYGHMLDVRKLTQKLGGNPDRWLDVKANLPLLTQPKYYSQLTYGYARGHEAYRYVENIRRYHQSLVGYLQSQEKKQKTLEIAKKSHVYVVLPNDKTQLSSYVMPAKLDITPQASANLGVFGPKESKNSPSHSLGKYILSKPTRSSAIHNEMALYNEPSGGD
;
A
#
# COMPACT_ATOMS: atom_id res chain seq x y z
N MET A 1 64.03 26.95 33.34
CA MET A 1 62.61 27.11 33.65
C MET A 1 61.81 26.52 32.49
N ILE A 2 61.39 25.22 32.61
CA ILE A 2 60.66 24.50 31.56
C ILE A 2 59.21 24.70 31.87
N ILE A 3 58.49 25.47 31.05
CA ILE A 3 57.04 25.64 31.15
C ILE A 3 56.39 24.42 30.46
N GLY A 4 55.94 23.49 31.28
CA GLY A 4 55.16 22.33 30.80
C GLY A 4 53.75 22.79 30.40
N PHE A 5 53.44 22.74 29.13
CA PHE A 5 52.05 22.85 28.65
C PHE A 5 51.28 21.59 29.04
N ASN A 6 50.44 21.69 30.07
CA ASN A 6 49.43 20.69 30.36
C ASN A 6 48.31 20.83 29.29
N VAL A 7 48.39 20.05 28.22
CA VAL A 7 47.26 19.82 27.31
C VAL A 7 46.24 18.96 28.06
N ARG A 8 45.24 19.59 28.68
CA ARG A 8 44.05 18.88 29.12
C ARG A 8 43.31 18.42 27.87
N TRP A 9 43.46 17.16 27.54
CA TRP A 9 42.53 16.49 26.61
C TRP A 9 41.18 16.51 27.30
N SER A 10 40.25 17.35 26.85
CA SER A 10 38.85 17.26 27.24
C SER A 10 38.33 15.97 26.63
N ASN A 11 38.09 14.94 27.44
CA ASN A 11 37.35 13.73 27.06
C ASN A 11 35.88 14.13 26.84
N THR A 12 35.59 14.94 25.84
CA THR A 12 34.21 15.09 25.38
C THR A 12 33.84 13.77 24.70
N PRO A 13 32.77 13.10 25.16
CA PRO A 13 32.35 11.86 24.54
C PRO A 13 32.07 12.12 23.05
N THR A 14 32.54 11.22 22.17
CA THR A 14 32.32 11.30 20.73
C THR A 14 30.81 11.40 20.45
N PRO A 15 30.34 12.40 19.70
CA PRO A 15 28.93 12.56 19.35
C PRO A 15 28.34 11.29 18.70
N GLN A 16 27.06 11.03 18.92
CA GLN A 16 26.40 9.85 18.35
C GLN A 16 26.45 9.81 16.83
N ILE A 17 26.28 10.99 16.20
CA ILE A 17 26.35 11.10 14.74
C ILE A 17 27.74 10.71 14.21
N ASP A 18 28.83 11.12 14.89
CA ASP A 18 30.20 10.79 14.49
C ASP A 18 30.47 9.28 14.62
N LYS A 19 29.87 8.61 15.63
CA LYS A 19 29.94 7.14 15.77
C LYS A 19 29.24 6.41 14.62
N ILE A 20 28.08 6.92 14.18
CA ILE A 20 27.33 6.38 13.03
C ILE A 20 28.16 6.54 11.76
N ILE A 21 28.70 7.73 11.50
CA ILE A 21 29.51 8.02 10.32
C ILE A 21 30.80 7.18 10.33
N ALA A 22 31.51 7.12 11.46
CA ALA A 22 32.74 6.32 11.59
C ALA A 22 32.47 4.81 11.41
N ARG A 23 31.32 4.31 11.84
CA ARG A 23 30.88 2.93 11.62
C ARG A 23 30.50 2.66 10.15
N GLY A 24 30.13 3.70 9.40
CA GLY A 24 29.67 3.61 8.01
C GLY A 24 28.28 2.97 7.86
N GLU A 25 27.50 2.91 8.92
CA GLU A 25 26.21 2.21 8.96
C GLU A 25 25.21 2.91 9.91
N LEU A 26 24.01 3.23 9.39
CA LEU A 26 22.86 3.65 10.17
C LEU A 26 22.00 2.41 10.48
N ARG A 27 21.80 2.11 11.76
CA ARG A 27 21.03 0.94 12.23
C ARG A 27 19.63 1.39 12.63
N ILE A 28 18.63 0.79 11.99
CA ILE A 28 17.23 1.05 12.27
C ILE A 28 16.57 -0.23 12.75
N SER A 29 15.89 -0.19 13.90
CA SER A 29 15.03 -1.25 14.38
C SER A 29 13.58 -0.96 14.00
N ALA A 30 12.87 -1.93 13.44
CA ALA A 30 11.51 -1.79 12.94
C ALA A 30 10.67 -3.05 13.18
N VAL A 31 9.34 -2.88 13.29
CA VAL A 31 8.38 -3.98 13.13
C VAL A 31 7.76 -3.91 11.75
N SER A 32 7.36 -5.07 11.20
CA SER A 32 6.67 -5.10 9.91
C SER A 32 5.32 -4.38 10.01
N SER A 33 5.12 -3.39 9.16
CA SER A 33 3.92 -2.55 9.09
C SER A 33 3.61 -2.17 7.64
N PRO A 34 2.46 -1.57 7.33
CA PRO A 34 2.21 -1.04 5.98
C PRO A 34 3.22 0.01 5.50
N LEU A 35 3.94 0.67 6.45
CA LEU A 35 4.95 1.68 6.13
C LEU A 35 6.35 1.10 5.92
N ILE A 36 6.61 -0.13 6.40
CA ILE A 36 7.87 -0.87 6.19
C ILE A 36 7.60 -2.37 6.19
N TYR A 37 7.85 -3.02 5.08
CA TYR A 37 7.56 -4.45 4.88
C TYR A 37 8.57 -5.12 3.94
N ILE A 38 8.55 -6.44 3.91
CA ILE A 38 9.35 -7.25 2.98
C ILE A 38 8.44 -7.73 1.85
N ASP A 39 8.83 -7.45 0.60
CA ASP A 39 8.10 -7.86 -0.60
C ASP A 39 8.33 -9.34 -0.98
N GLU A 40 7.72 -9.79 -2.11
CA GLU A 40 7.85 -11.17 -2.63
C GLU A 40 9.29 -11.51 -3.03
N GLN A 41 10.06 -10.53 -3.46
CA GLN A 41 11.46 -10.67 -3.83
C GLN A 41 12.40 -10.61 -2.60
N ARG A 42 11.83 -10.64 -1.40
CA ARG A 42 12.53 -10.48 -0.11
C ARG A 42 13.28 -9.16 0.04
N GLN A 43 12.79 -8.11 -0.61
CA GLN A 43 13.34 -6.77 -0.50
C GLN A 43 12.49 -5.92 0.45
N LEU A 44 13.14 -5.05 1.19
CA LEU A 44 12.48 -4.07 2.03
C LEU A 44 11.83 -2.99 1.16
N ARG A 45 10.60 -2.64 1.49
CA ARG A 45 9.78 -1.64 0.82
C ARG A 45 8.98 -0.82 1.83
N GLY A 46 8.41 0.26 1.36
CA GLY A 46 7.49 1.10 2.11
C GLY A 46 7.99 2.52 2.31
N PHE A 47 7.10 3.38 2.75
CA PHE A 47 7.37 4.80 2.98
C PHE A 47 8.53 5.01 3.94
N ASP A 48 8.47 4.37 5.11
CA ASP A 48 9.50 4.50 6.16
C ASP A 48 10.85 3.94 5.72
N TYR A 49 10.85 2.87 4.90
CA TYR A 49 12.09 2.35 4.33
C TYR A 49 12.76 3.37 3.41
N GLU A 50 12.00 3.97 2.49
CA GLU A 50 12.56 4.93 1.53
C GLU A 50 13.00 6.22 2.22
N LEU A 51 12.26 6.67 3.23
CA LEU A 51 12.64 7.84 4.03
C LEU A 51 13.93 7.57 4.83
N ALA A 52 14.05 6.37 5.43
CA ALA A 52 15.26 5.94 6.14
C ALA A 52 16.47 5.79 5.20
N GLN A 53 16.25 5.30 3.98
CA GLN A 53 17.29 5.24 2.95
C GLN A 53 17.75 6.65 2.55
N GLY A 54 16.82 7.60 2.46
CA GLY A 54 17.13 9.01 2.24
C GLY A 54 18.02 9.58 3.34
N PHE A 55 17.70 9.28 4.61
CA PHE A 55 18.51 9.74 5.75
C PHE A 55 19.91 9.09 5.78
N ALA A 56 20.01 7.79 5.53
CA ALA A 56 21.30 7.11 5.43
C ALA A 56 22.17 7.70 4.30
N THR A 57 21.56 8.00 3.15
CA THR A 57 22.22 8.68 2.03
C THR A 57 22.69 10.10 2.40
N TYR A 58 21.85 10.87 3.12
CA TYR A 58 22.21 12.19 3.64
C TYR A 58 23.44 12.12 4.56
N LEU A 59 23.54 11.09 5.41
CA LEU A 59 24.69 10.86 6.28
C LEU A 59 25.92 10.28 5.55
N GLY A 60 25.79 9.84 4.31
CA GLY A 60 26.86 9.16 3.57
C GLY A 60 27.19 7.76 4.09
N VAL A 61 26.23 7.06 4.70
CA VAL A 61 26.39 5.73 5.30
C VAL A 61 25.44 4.70 4.70
N LYS A 62 25.69 3.41 4.95
CA LYS A 62 24.78 2.33 4.55
C LYS A 62 23.60 2.25 5.52
N LEU A 63 22.42 1.92 4.99
CA LEU A 63 21.25 1.60 5.80
C LEU A 63 21.25 0.12 6.20
N LYS A 64 21.06 -0.18 7.48
CA LYS A 64 20.80 -1.52 8.00
C LYS A 64 19.50 -1.51 8.77
N ILE A 65 18.54 -2.34 8.34
CA ILE A 65 17.26 -2.51 9.02
C ILE A 65 17.21 -3.84 9.74
N ILE A 66 16.77 -3.81 10.99
CA ILE A 66 16.58 -4.94 11.88
C ILE A 66 15.08 -5.08 12.10
N ILE A 67 14.46 -6.11 11.51
CA ILE A 67 13.03 -6.37 11.71
C ILE A 67 12.84 -7.18 12.97
N ARG A 68 12.05 -6.66 13.91
CA ARG A 68 11.70 -7.29 15.17
C ARG A 68 10.25 -7.77 15.16
N PRO A 69 9.93 -8.85 15.91
CA PRO A 69 8.56 -9.36 16.04
C PRO A 69 7.62 -8.40 16.80
N THR A 70 8.11 -7.63 17.77
CA THR A 70 7.26 -6.83 18.67
C THR A 70 7.74 -5.39 18.79
N ILE A 71 6.81 -4.50 19.17
CA ILE A 71 7.12 -3.07 19.44
C ILE A 71 8.07 -2.93 20.65
N GLU A 72 7.95 -3.79 21.65
CA GLU A 72 8.82 -3.77 22.82
C GLU A 72 10.28 -3.98 22.41
N GLN A 73 10.55 -4.98 21.58
CA GLN A 73 11.92 -5.31 21.14
C GLN A 73 12.58 -4.19 20.33
N ILE A 74 11.84 -3.38 19.59
CA ILE A 74 12.46 -2.25 18.88
C ILE A 74 12.90 -1.14 19.85
N PHE A 75 12.22 -0.97 20.99
CA PHE A 75 12.65 -0.05 22.02
C PHE A 75 13.79 -0.62 22.87
N ASP A 76 13.79 -1.94 23.13
CA ASP A 76 14.92 -2.63 23.77
C ASP A 76 16.20 -2.46 22.93
N ASP A 77 16.13 -2.55 21.62
CA ASP A 77 17.26 -2.28 20.71
C ASP A 77 17.83 -0.86 20.88
N LEU A 78 16.96 0.16 21.10
CA LEU A 78 17.42 1.52 21.38
C LEU A 78 18.09 1.64 22.74
N ASP A 79 17.52 1.04 23.77
CA ASP A 79 18.05 1.09 25.13
C ASP A 79 19.39 0.32 25.24
N ASN A 80 19.51 -0.80 24.52
CA ASN A 80 20.74 -1.61 24.44
C ASN A 80 21.77 -1.03 23.46
N ARG A 81 21.43 0.01 22.70
CA ARG A 81 22.28 0.62 21.64
C ARG A 81 22.57 -0.35 20.48
N ASP A 82 21.70 -1.30 20.23
CA ASP A 82 21.76 -2.20 19.09
C ASP A 82 21.21 -1.54 17.82
N ALA A 83 20.33 -0.55 17.97
CA ALA A 83 19.87 0.33 16.92
C ALA A 83 20.07 1.81 17.29
N ASP A 84 20.12 2.68 16.26
CA ASP A 84 20.27 4.13 16.42
C ASP A 84 18.89 4.81 16.43
N ILE A 85 17.92 4.28 15.62
CA ILE A 85 16.57 4.82 15.46
C ILE A 85 15.57 3.66 15.40
N ALA A 86 14.39 3.85 16.01
CA ALA A 86 13.23 2.99 15.85
C ALA A 86 12.21 3.63 14.88
N VAL A 87 11.76 2.83 13.90
CA VAL A 87 10.88 3.25 12.80
C VAL A 87 9.85 2.13 12.55
N ALA A 88 8.58 2.44 12.43
CA ALA A 88 7.56 1.48 12.00
C ALA A 88 6.16 2.11 11.90
N GLY A 89 6.05 3.38 11.49
CA GLY A 89 4.79 4.11 11.61
C GLY A 89 4.42 4.36 13.07
N LEU A 90 5.41 4.59 13.94
CA LEU A 90 5.18 4.75 15.36
C LEU A 90 4.50 6.07 15.67
N LEU A 91 3.37 6.01 16.36
CA LEU A 91 2.69 7.22 16.83
C LEU A 91 3.45 7.88 17.97
N TYR A 92 3.42 9.21 17.99
CA TYR A 92 3.88 9.98 19.13
C TYR A 92 3.14 9.55 20.42
N ASN A 93 3.88 9.20 21.45
CA ASN A 93 3.35 8.79 22.75
C ASN A 93 4.12 9.49 23.89
N LYS A 94 3.38 10.27 24.69
CA LYS A 94 3.95 11.00 25.84
C LYS A 94 4.60 10.08 26.87
N ASP A 95 4.03 8.90 27.10
CA ASP A 95 4.51 7.95 28.11
C ASP A 95 5.93 7.43 27.81
N ARG A 96 6.38 7.58 26.55
CA ARG A 96 7.73 7.16 26.12
C ARG A 96 8.79 8.25 26.25
N LEU A 97 8.39 9.50 26.48
CA LEU A 97 9.33 10.62 26.49
C LEU A 97 10.29 10.64 27.69
N ASP A 98 10.01 9.84 28.72
CA ASP A 98 10.94 9.73 29.86
C ASP A 98 12.24 9.01 29.46
N THR A 99 12.17 8.03 28.55
CA THR A 99 13.32 7.22 28.11
C THR A 99 13.74 7.48 26.68
N MET A 100 12.85 7.99 25.83
CA MET A 100 13.04 8.18 24.40
C MET A 100 12.95 9.65 24.01
N LYS A 101 13.62 10.00 22.90
CA LYS A 101 13.42 11.24 22.14
C LYS A 101 12.64 10.92 20.88
N THR A 102 11.93 11.92 20.34
CA THR A 102 11.23 11.83 19.07
C THR A 102 11.86 12.72 18.03
N GLY A 103 11.95 12.23 16.81
CA GLY A 103 12.27 13.05 15.64
C GLY A 103 11.10 13.94 15.23
N PRO A 104 11.23 14.67 14.10
CA PRO A 104 10.14 15.46 13.51
C PRO A 104 8.93 14.60 13.16
N ASN A 105 7.75 15.20 13.26
CA ASN A 105 6.52 14.61 12.75
C ASN A 105 6.50 14.68 11.22
N TYR A 106 6.21 13.57 10.56
CA TYR A 106 6.25 13.51 9.09
C TYR A 106 4.94 13.06 8.43
N LEU A 107 4.03 12.43 9.19
CA LEU A 107 2.68 12.08 8.78
C LEU A 107 1.72 12.32 9.96
N SER A 108 0.45 12.56 9.65
CA SER A 108 -0.64 12.59 10.62
C SER A 108 -1.68 11.52 10.27
N VAL A 109 -2.16 10.81 11.27
CA VAL A 109 -3.19 9.78 11.13
C VAL A 109 -4.25 9.92 12.22
N THR A 110 -5.45 9.42 11.95
CA THR A 110 -6.48 9.22 12.97
C THR A 110 -6.53 7.76 13.37
N GLN A 111 -6.81 7.48 14.62
CA GLN A 111 -7.09 6.13 15.06
C GLN A 111 -8.54 5.78 14.74
N GLN A 112 -8.77 4.60 14.19
CA GLN A 112 -10.08 4.15 13.70
C GLN A 112 -10.48 2.85 14.37
N LEU A 113 -11.69 2.82 14.95
CA LEU A 113 -12.28 1.55 15.35
C LEU A 113 -12.78 0.82 14.12
N VAL A 114 -12.26 -0.39 13.93
CA VAL A 114 -12.53 -1.24 12.76
C VAL A 114 -13.44 -2.39 13.15
N TYR A 115 -14.38 -2.71 12.27
CA TYR A 115 -15.31 -3.83 12.39
C TYR A 115 -15.50 -4.52 11.04
N ARG A 116 -16.11 -5.72 11.05
CA ARG A 116 -16.42 -6.45 9.81
C ARG A 116 -17.67 -5.90 9.13
N LYS A 117 -17.57 -5.48 7.87
CA LYS A 117 -18.71 -5.07 7.06
C LYS A 117 -19.76 -6.18 6.96
N GLY A 118 -21.04 -5.81 7.08
CA GLY A 118 -22.16 -6.75 7.16
C GLY A 118 -22.55 -7.16 8.58
N LYS A 119 -21.80 -6.75 9.59
CA LYS A 119 -22.19 -6.77 11.01
C LYS A 119 -22.78 -5.43 11.44
N ASN A 120 -23.41 -5.39 12.63
CA ASN A 120 -23.91 -4.15 13.19
C ASN A 120 -22.76 -3.18 13.46
N ARG A 121 -22.81 -1.98 12.85
CA ARG A 121 -21.82 -0.93 13.06
C ARG A 121 -21.97 -0.32 14.45
N PRO A 122 -20.96 -0.43 15.34
CA PRO A 122 -20.99 0.29 16.62
C PRO A 122 -20.85 1.79 16.36
N LYS A 123 -21.52 2.60 17.19
CA LYS A 123 -21.46 4.07 17.14
C LYS A 123 -20.55 4.64 18.22
N THR A 124 -20.37 3.89 19.30
CA THR A 124 -19.52 4.24 20.44
C THR A 124 -18.87 2.97 21.01
N PHE A 125 -17.92 3.13 21.92
CA PHE A 125 -17.32 2.00 22.63
C PHE A 125 -18.33 1.23 23.51
N ASN A 126 -19.44 1.84 23.92
CA ASN A 126 -20.50 1.15 24.68
C ASN A 126 -21.29 0.14 23.84
N ASP A 127 -21.26 0.26 22.51
CA ASP A 127 -21.98 -0.63 21.60
C ASP A 127 -21.23 -1.92 21.28
N LEU A 128 -19.96 -2.04 21.73
CA LEU A 128 -19.11 -3.18 21.42
C LEU A 128 -19.66 -4.45 22.04
N LYS A 129 -19.88 -5.46 21.18
CA LYS A 129 -20.32 -6.79 21.57
C LYS A 129 -19.40 -7.82 20.93
N GLY A 130 -18.38 -8.22 21.64
CA GLY A 130 -17.41 -9.18 21.13
C GLY A 130 -15.97 -8.82 21.48
N LYS A 131 -15.06 -9.43 20.75
CA LYS A 131 -13.63 -9.40 21.02
C LYS A 131 -12.95 -8.23 20.32
N LEU A 132 -12.40 -7.29 21.11
CA LEU A 132 -11.53 -6.21 20.65
C LEU A 132 -10.08 -6.60 20.95
N VAL A 133 -9.23 -6.61 19.93
CA VAL A 133 -7.81 -6.95 20.07
C VAL A 133 -6.96 -5.85 19.48
N VAL A 134 -5.87 -5.49 20.17
CA VAL A 134 -4.87 -4.52 19.71
C VAL A 134 -3.46 -5.06 19.93
N ILE A 135 -2.48 -4.45 19.28
CA ILE A 135 -1.07 -4.82 19.48
C ILE A 135 -0.60 -4.37 20.86
N ALA A 136 0.03 -5.27 21.60
CA ALA A 136 0.62 -4.99 22.91
C ALA A 136 1.69 -3.90 22.81
N GLY A 137 1.71 -3.00 23.81
CA GLY A 137 2.67 -1.91 23.86
C GLY A 137 2.49 -0.84 22.76
N SER A 138 1.43 -0.91 21.95
CA SER A 138 1.12 0.11 20.95
C SER A 138 0.49 1.35 21.58
N THR A 139 0.49 2.46 20.84
CA THR A 139 -0.27 3.67 21.22
C THR A 139 -1.77 3.40 21.25
N HIS A 140 -2.26 2.45 20.44
CA HIS A 140 -3.66 2.02 20.46
C HIS A 140 -4.06 1.42 21.83
N ALA A 141 -3.20 0.57 22.42
CA ALA A 141 -3.41 0.04 23.77
C ALA A 141 -3.41 1.17 24.82
N SER A 142 -2.47 2.13 24.72
CA SER A 142 -2.44 3.30 25.60
C SER A 142 -3.70 4.15 25.46
N THR A 143 -4.22 4.35 24.24
CA THR A 143 -5.47 5.07 23.98
C THR A 143 -6.65 4.36 24.62
N LEU A 144 -6.80 3.04 24.47
CA LEU A 144 -7.87 2.27 25.11
C LEU A 144 -7.80 2.35 26.64
N LYS A 145 -6.57 2.29 27.20
CA LYS A 145 -6.35 2.47 28.64
C LYS A 145 -6.80 3.84 29.12
N ALA A 146 -6.50 4.90 28.39
CA ALA A 146 -6.99 6.25 28.73
C ALA A 146 -8.52 6.35 28.62
N LEU A 147 -9.12 5.74 27.59
CA LEU A 147 -10.56 5.73 27.37
C LEU A 147 -11.33 4.88 28.41
N SER A 148 -10.70 3.95 29.11
CA SER A 148 -11.35 3.10 30.13
C SER A 148 -11.94 3.92 31.29
N ALA A 149 -11.41 5.10 31.56
CA ALA A 149 -11.97 6.03 32.53
C ALA A 149 -13.36 6.56 32.10
N GLN A 150 -13.56 6.79 30.82
CA GLN A 150 -14.83 7.25 30.24
C GLN A 150 -15.78 6.08 29.92
N TYR A 151 -15.24 4.90 29.61
CA TYR A 151 -15.97 3.70 29.22
C TYR A 151 -15.63 2.53 30.17
N PRO A 152 -16.18 2.47 31.40
CA PRO A 152 -15.78 1.48 32.42
C PRO A 152 -16.03 0.02 32.01
N ASN A 153 -16.92 -0.23 31.05
CA ASN A 153 -17.21 -1.57 30.53
C ASN A 153 -16.37 -1.94 29.30
N LEU A 154 -15.49 -1.06 28.85
CA LEU A 154 -14.60 -1.33 27.71
C LEU A 154 -13.60 -2.42 28.09
N LYS A 155 -13.58 -3.49 27.31
CA LYS A 155 -12.64 -4.60 27.46
C LYS A 155 -11.92 -4.81 26.14
N TRP A 156 -10.61 -5.11 26.22
CA TRP A 156 -9.78 -5.46 25.08
C TRP A 156 -8.74 -6.48 25.48
N GLU A 157 -8.16 -7.11 24.48
CA GLU A 157 -6.99 -7.99 24.63
C GLU A 157 -5.80 -7.34 23.94
N GLU A 158 -4.64 -7.46 24.51
CA GLU A 158 -3.38 -7.04 23.91
C GLU A 158 -2.62 -8.29 23.43
N SER A 159 -2.14 -8.26 22.18
CA SER A 159 -1.43 -9.38 21.57
C SER A 159 -0.03 -8.98 21.11
N THR A 160 0.93 -9.88 21.34
CA THR A 160 2.30 -9.83 20.82
C THR A 160 2.49 -10.73 19.60
N ASP A 161 1.48 -11.55 19.25
CA ASP A 161 1.59 -12.62 18.26
C ASP A 161 1.21 -12.17 16.83
N TYR A 162 0.56 -11.02 16.71
CA TYR A 162 0.03 -10.52 15.45
C TYR A 162 0.65 -9.18 15.05
N THR A 163 0.62 -8.91 13.76
CA THR A 163 0.91 -7.58 13.20
C THR A 163 -0.40 -6.78 13.01
N PRO A 164 -0.35 -5.44 12.85
CA PRO A 164 -1.52 -4.62 12.53
C PRO A 164 -2.31 -5.15 11.33
N SER A 165 -1.63 -5.52 10.25
CA SER A 165 -2.26 -6.08 9.05
C SER A 165 -2.99 -7.40 9.33
N GLN A 166 -2.43 -8.26 10.19
CA GLN A 166 -3.07 -9.51 10.58
C GLN A 166 -4.33 -9.29 11.42
N LEU A 167 -4.33 -8.33 12.36
CA LEU A 167 -5.54 -8.00 13.12
C LEU A 167 -6.66 -7.49 12.21
N LEU A 168 -6.34 -6.66 11.21
CA LEU A 168 -7.30 -6.20 10.21
C LEU A 168 -7.84 -7.34 9.35
N GLU A 169 -6.99 -8.29 8.95
CA GLU A 169 -7.40 -9.52 8.25
C GLU A 169 -8.32 -10.37 9.13
N MET A 170 -7.99 -10.59 10.41
CA MET A 170 -8.81 -11.34 11.37
C MET A 170 -10.20 -10.70 11.57
N VAL A 171 -10.29 -9.37 11.56
CA VAL A 171 -11.60 -8.68 11.55
C VAL A 171 -12.36 -8.99 10.26
N ALA A 172 -11.70 -8.94 9.10
CA ALA A 172 -12.33 -9.23 7.81
C ALA A 172 -12.85 -10.67 7.72
N GLU A 173 -12.12 -11.63 8.28
CA GLU A 173 -12.52 -13.04 8.34
C GLU A 173 -13.54 -13.30 9.46
N GLY A 174 -13.60 -12.46 10.49
CA GLY A 174 -14.53 -12.57 11.63
C GLY A 174 -14.00 -13.47 12.74
N GLU A 175 -12.69 -13.60 12.85
CA GLU A 175 -11.99 -14.28 13.95
C GLU A 175 -12.00 -13.42 15.21
N ILE A 176 -11.91 -12.10 15.02
CA ILE A 176 -12.13 -11.08 16.05
C ILE A 176 -13.21 -10.11 15.55
N ASP A 177 -13.89 -9.43 16.47
CA ASP A 177 -14.98 -8.53 16.11
C ASP A 177 -14.48 -7.13 15.79
N TYR A 178 -13.43 -6.67 16.51
CA TYR A 178 -12.93 -5.30 16.43
C TYR A 178 -11.41 -5.25 16.59
N THR A 179 -10.81 -4.23 15.97
CA THR A 179 -9.47 -3.73 16.31
C THR A 179 -9.46 -2.21 16.25
N LEU A 180 -8.46 -1.58 16.85
CA LEU A 180 -8.19 -0.15 16.73
C LEU A 180 -6.88 0.00 15.96
N GLU A 181 -6.91 0.73 14.83
CA GLU A 181 -5.78 0.88 13.93
C GLU A 181 -5.73 2.27 13.30
N ASP A 182 -4.60 2.61 12.70
CA ASP A 182 -4.40 3.89 12.03
C ASP A 182 -5.09 3.97 10.68
N SER A 183 -5.60 5.15 10.34
CA SER A 183 -6.33 5.41 9.10
C SER A 183 -5.56 4.98 7.83
N ILE A 184 -4.23 5.13 7.79
CA ILE A 184 -3.39 4.66 6.68
C ILE A 184 -3.42 3.13 6.59
N ALA A 185 -3.17 2.43 7.71
CA ALA A 185 -3.20 0.96 7.75
C ALA A 185 -4.57 0.41 7.34
N VAL A 186 -5.64 1.00 7.86
CA VAL A 186 -7.02 0.63 7.52
C VAL A 186 -7.29 0.82 6.03
N SER A 187 -6.95 1.99 5.48
CA SER A 187 -7.19 2.32 4.07
C SER A 187 -6.44 1.40 3.11
N LEU A 188 -5.21 1.02 3.44
CA LEU A 188 -4.42 0.06 2.67
C LEU A 188 -5.05 -1.35 2.74
N GLN A 189 -5.48 -1.78 3.92
CA GLN A 189 -6.08 -3.11 4.11
C GLN A 189 -7.48 -3.25 3.51
N GLN A 190 -8.27 -2.19 3.46
CA GLN A 190 -9.59 -2.23 2.80
C GLN A 190 -9.53 -2.63 1.33
N ARG A 191 -8.41 -2.38 0.66
CA ARG A 191 -8.19 -2.73 -0.76
C ARG A 191 -7.90 -4.19 -0.98
N ILE A 192 -7.39 -4.86 0.05
CA ILE A 192 -7.06 -6.29 0.05
C ILE A 192 -8.22 -7.07 0.67
N HIS A 193 -8.79 -6.53 1.74
CA HIS A 193 -9.86 -7.11 2.53
C HIS A 193 -11.07 -6.14 2.59
N PRO A 194 -11.93 -6.10 1.56
CA PRO A 194 -13.03 -5.12 1.48
C PRO A 194 -14.08 -5.26 2.60
N LYS A 195 -14.04 -6.36 3.37
CA LYS A 195 -14.87 -6.51 4.57
C LYS A 195 -14.36 -5.73 5.79
N VAL A 196 -13.15 -5.19 5.75
CA VAL A 196 -12.65 -4.23 6.74
C VAL A 196 -13.46 -2.95 6.61
N ALA A 197 -14.09 -2.50 7.68
CA ALA A 197 -14.91 -1.28 7.66
C ALA A 197 -14.66 -0.43 8.91
N VAL A 198 -14.67 0.89 8.73
CA VAL A 198 -14.51 1.84 9.83
C VAL A 198 -15.84 2.03 10.54
N ALA A 199 -15.86 1.76 11.84
CA ALA A 199 -17.01 2.04 12.69
C ALA A 199 -17.12 3.54 12.98
N PHE A 200 -16.05 4.12 13.51
CA PHE A 200 -15.89 5.55 13.75
C PHE A 200 -14.41 5.90 13.92
N ASP A 201 -14.09 7.16 13.70
CA ASP A 201 -12.78 7.75 13.95
C ASP A 201 -12.69 8.24 15.39
N LEU A 202 -11.54 8.08 16.02
CA LEU A 202 -11.21 8.83 17.23
C LEU A 202 -10.83 10.26 16.80
N ARG A 203 -11.29 11.25 17.58
CA ARG A 203 -11.25 12.67 17.16
C ARG A 203 -9.86 13.26 17.03
N ASP A 204 -8.89 12.69 17.76
CA ASP A 204 -7.55 13.26 17.83
C ASP A 204 -6.69 12.73 16.67
N GLU A 205 -6.02 13.65 16.00
CA GLU A 205 -4.95 13.29 15.06
C GLU A 205 -3.68 12.96 15.83
N HIS A 206 -3.01 11.92 15.40
CA HIS A 206 -1.75 11.46 15.96
C HIS A 206 -0.63 11.63 14.94
N ALA A 207 0.47 12.20 15.40
CA ALA A 207 1.66 12.34 14.59
C ALA A 207 2.45 11.02 14.54
N ILE A 208 2.92 10.65 13.36
CA ILE A 208 3.91 9.59 13.19
C ILE A 208 5.31 10.21 13.27
N THR A 209 6.18 9.57 14.05
CA THR A 209 7.54 10.04 14.32
C THR A 209 8.50 8.87 14.48
N TRP A 210 9.78 9.13 14.33
CA TRP A 210 10.84 8.20 14.67
C TRP A 210 11.27 8.37 16.13
N TYR A 211 11.74 7.30 16.75
CA TYR A 211 12.22 7.32 18.14
C TYR A 211 13.71 7.05 18.21
N MET A 212 14.37 7.71 19.17
CA MET A 212 15.79 7.56 19.49
C MET A 212 15.95 7.43 20.99
N SER A 213 17.01 6.76 21.44
CA SER A 213 17.32 6.67 22.87
C SER A 213 17.66 8.04 23.46
N ARG A 214 17.08 8.37 24.62
CA ARG A 214 17.42 9.57 25.37
C ARG A 214 18.84 9.55 25.94
N GLN A 215 19.47 8.37 25.97
CA GLN A 215 20.85 8.19 26.43
C GLN A 215 21.88 8.75 25.43
N TYR A 216 21.46 9.08 24.18
CA TYR A 216 22.33 9.72 23.20
C TYR A 216 22.36 11.24 23.42
N ASP A 217 23.47 11.87 22.96
CA ASP A 217 23.54 13.30 22.83
C ASP A 217 22.57 13.82 21.75
N ASP A 218 22.51 15.14 21.55
CA ASP A 218 21.57 15.77 20.62
C ASP A 218 22.08 15.82 19.17
N SER A 219 23.24 15.21 18.88
CA SER A 219 23.85 15.28 17.54
C SER A 219 23.04 14.54 16.46
N LEU A 220 22.45 13.39 16.82
CA LEU A 220 21.58 12.64 15.93
C LEU A 220 20.24 13.36 15.72
N ASP A 221 19.69 13.98 16.78
CA ASP A 221 18.48 14.81 16.70
C ASP A 221 18.69 15.98 15.73
N ALA A 222 19.81 16.69 15.87
CA ALA A 222 20.15 17.83 15.01
C ALA A 222 20.27 17.40 13.54
N ALA A 223 20.97 16.30 13.27
CA ALA A 223 21.12 15.76 11.91
C ALA A 223 19.76 15.34 11.31
N LEU A 224 18.89 14.78 12.14
CA LEU A 224 17.55 14.36 11.70
C LEU A 224 16.68 15.60 11.38
N LEU A 225 16.71 16.63 12.21
CA LEU A 225 16.02 17.90 11.94
C LEU A 225 16.49 18.55 10.64
N ASP A 226 17.80 18.60 10.39
CA ASP A 226 18.36 19.13 9.15
C ASP A 226 17.93 18.31 7.93
N PHE A 227 17.97 16.99 8.03
CA PHE A 227 17.49 16.11 6.97
C PHE A 227 16.01 16.34 6.62
N PHE A 228 15.14 16.42 7.63
CA PHE A 228 13.72 16.68 7.40
C PHE A 228 13.47 18.06 6.81
N ASN A 229 14.24 19.05 7.23
CA ASN A 229 14.19 20.41 6.66
C ASN A 229 14.55 20.42 5.17
N ILE A 230 15.64 19.73 4.81
CA ILE A 230 16.06 19.55 3.41
C ILE A 230 15.03 18.73 2.64
N SER A 231 14.49 17.68 3.25
CA SER A 231 13.48 16.81 2.63
C SER A 231 12.16 17.53 2.32
N ASN A 232 11.79 18.50 3.14
CA ASN A 232 10.67 19.41 2.86
C ASN A 232 10.99 20.39 1.72
N GLN A 233 12.21 20.96 1.70
CA GLN A 233 12.62 21.91 0.67
C GLN A 233 12.76 21.29 -0.72
N ASN A 234 13.21 20.02 -0.80
CA ASN A 234 13.37 19.28 -2.05
C ASN A 234 12.20 18.37 -2.39
N ASP A 235 11.08 18.53 -1.66
CA ASP A 235 9.83 17.80 -1.83
C ASP A 235 9.95 16.25 -1.66
N LEU A 236 10.97 15.75 -1.01
CA LEU A 236 11.13 14.31 -0.79
C LEU A 236 9.92 13.72 -0.03
N LEU A 237 9.49 14.35 1.06
CA LEU A 237 8.32 13.91 1.82
C LEU A 237 7.05 13.95 0.98
N ALA A 238 6.84 15.01 0.19
CA ALA A 238 5.69 15.13 -0.70
C ALA A 238 5.69 14.04 -1.78
N ARG A 239 6.84 13.72 -2.36
CA ARG A 239 6.98 12.63 -3.36
C ARG A 239 6.73 11.26 -2.74
N LEU A 240 7.26 10.99 -1.55
CA LEU A 240 7.01 9.71 -0.86
C LEU A 240 5.53 9.57 -0.47
N THR A 241 4.91 10.65 0.03
CA THR A 241 3.48 10.68 0.33
C THR A 241 2.65 10.42 -0.92
N GLU A 242 2.99 11.08 -2.02
CA GLU A 242 2.37 10.87 -3.32
C GLU A 242 2.52 9.41 -3.79
N LYS A 243 3.74 8.87 -3.72
CA LYS A 243 4.04 7.51 -4.16
C LYS A 243 3.27 6.46 -3.37
N HIS A 244 3.17 6.61 -2.06
CA HIS A 244 2.62 5.57 -1.18
C HIS A 244 1.15 5.77 -0.83
N PHE A 245 0.63 7.01 -0.78
CA PHE A 245 -0.66 7.30 -0.16
C PHE A 245 -1.65 8.11 -0.99
N SER A 246 -1.24 8.83 -2.06
CA SER A 246 -2.16 9.72 -2.78
C SER A 246 -3.39 9.03 -3.35
N HIS A 247 -3.24 7.77 -3.74
CA HIS A 247 -4.31 6.93 -4.27
C HIS A 247 -5.21 6.33 -3.18
N VAL A 248 -4.94 6.62 -1.88
CA VAL A 248 -5.63 6.01 -0.72
C VAL A 248 -6.89 6.77 -0.29
N GLU A 249 -7.10 8.00 -0.75
CA GLU A 249 -8.16 8.90 -0.27
C GLU A 249 -9.60 8.43 -0.53
N SER A 250 -9.83 7.56 -1.51
CA SER A 250 -11.18 7.07 -1.81
C SER A 250 -11.23 5.54 -1.89
N PHE A 251 -12.09 4.92 -1.09
CA PHE A 251 -12.37 3.50 -1.12
C PHE A 251 -13.77 3.24 -1.67
N ASP A 252 -13.86 2.50 -2.79
CA ASP A 252 -15.12 2.00 -3.32
C ASP A 252 -15.23 0.49 -3.05
N TYR A 253 -16.14 0.14 -2.15
CA TYR A 253 -16.38 -1.23 -1.74
C TYR A 253 -16.85 -2.14 -2.88
N PHE A 254 -17.78 -1.66 -3.71
CA PHE A 254 -18.35 -2.47 -4.79
C PHE A 254 -17.35 -2.68 -5.91
N ASP A 255 -16.60 -1.65 -6.26
CA ASP A 255 -15.52 -1.74 -7.25
C ASP A 255 -14.44 -2.72 -6.79
N THR A 256 -14.00 -2.61 -5.54
CA THR A 256 -12.97 -3.51 -4.96
C THR A 256 -13.44 -4.97 -4.93
N ILE A 257 -14.68 -5.27 -4.52
CA ILE A 257 -15.21 -6.63 -4.54
C ILE A 257 -15.29 -7.18 -5.96
N THR A 258 -15.74 -6.37 -6.91
CA THR A 258 -15.82 -6.76 -8.31
C THR A 258 -14.46 -7.10 -8.86
N PHE A 259 -13.46 -6.30 -8.54
CA PHE A 259 -12.07 -6.53 -8.94
C PHE A 259 -11.50 -7.81 -8.31
N ILE A 260 -11.63 -8.00 -6.99
CA ILE A 260 -11.16 -9.21 -6.31
C ILE A 260 -11.87 -10.47 -6.84
N SER A 261 -13.17 -10.39 -7.11
CA SER A 261 -13.88 -11.50 -7.76
C SER A 261 -13.31 -11.81 -9.14
N ALA A 262 -12.95 -10.79 -9.91
CA ALA A 262 -12.37 -10.99 -11.23
C ALA A 262 -10.92 -11.54 -11.18
N ILE A 263 -10.14 -11.20 -10.15
CA ILE A 263 -8.82 -11.81 -9.92
C ILE A 263 -8.94 -13.33 -9.80
N ASN A 264 -10.00 -13.83 -9.15
CA ASN A 264 -10.19 -15.28 -8.99
C ASN A 264 -10.78 -15.97 -10.22
N ASN A 265 -11.62 -15.26 -10.99
CA ASN A 265 -12.48 -15.89 -12.00
C ASN A 265 -12.09 -15.55 -13.45
N LYS A 266 -11.39 -14.44 -13.70
CA LYS A 266 -11.00 -14.01 -15.04
C LYS A 266 -9.49 -13.93 -15.24
N LEU A 267 -8.75 -13.44 -14.23
CA LEU A 267 -7.30 -13.25 -14.34
C LEU A 267 -6.55 -14.54 -14.73
N PRO A 268 -6.91 -15.75 -14.22
CA PRO A 268 -6.20 -16.97 -14.59
C PRO A 268 -6.17 -17.25 -16.10
N ASP A 269 -7.17 -16.80 -16.84
CA ASP A 269 -7.25 -16.99 -18.29
C ASP A 269 -6.21 -16.12 -19.05
N TYR A 270 -5.80 -15.01 -18.47
CA TYR A 270 -4.94 -13.99 -19.12
C TYR A 270 -3.59 -13.78 -18.44
N GLN A 271 -3.38 -14.28 -17.23
CA GLN A 271 -2.18 -14.02 -16.44
C GLN A 271 -0.90 -14.34 -17.21
N HIS A 272 -0.83 -15.49 -17.87
CA HIS A 272 0.32 -15.90 -18.67
C HIS A 272 0.65 -14.93 -19.83
N LEU A 273 -0.38 -14.25 -20.37
CA LEU A 273 -0.20 -13.23 -21.41
C LEU A 273 0.36 -11.93 -20.81
N PHE A 274 -0.18 -11.52 -19.64
CA PHE A 274 0.37 -10.37 -18.93
C PHE A 274 1.83 -10.59 -18.53
N GLU A 275 2.18 -11.77 -18.00
CA GLU A 275 3.55 -12.14 -17.68
C GLU A 275 4.47 -12.07 -18.90
N LYS A 276 4.07 -12.71 -20.00
CA LYS A 276 4.83 -12.75 -21.26
C LYS A 276 5.10 -11.36 -21.84
N TYR A 277 4.09 -10.47 -21.86
CA TYR A 277 4.22 -9.19 -22.54
C TYR A 277 4.70 -8.05 -21.63
N ALA A 278 4.61 -8.18 -20.30
CA ALA A 278 5.27 -7.26 -19.38
C ALA A 278 6.81 -7.30 -19.52
N GLU A 279 7.38 -8.47 -19.81
CA GLU A 279 8.84 -8.62 -20.05
C GLU A 279 9.34 -7.78 -21.25
N THR A 280 8.43 -7.35 -22.14
CA THR A 280 8.77 -6.51 -23.31
C THR A 280 8.81 -5.01 -22.99
N VAL A 281 8.47 -4.62 -21.77
CA VAL A 281 8.40 -3.22 -21.33
C VAL A 281 9.23 -3.07 -20.05
N ASP A 282 10.39 -2.45 -20.16
CA ASP A 282 11.21 -2.13 -19.00
C ASP A 282 10.36 -1.36 -17.97
N THR A 283 10.48 -1.67 -16.70
CA THR A 283 9.79 -0.99 -15.58
C THR A 283 8.32 -1.32 -15.35
N ILE A 284 7.65 -2.13 -16.19
CA ILE A 284 6.26 -2.55 -15.97
C ILE A 284 6.25 -4.02 -15.58
N ASP A 285 5.82 -4.33 -14.35
CA ASP A 285 5.55 -5.70 -13.98
C ASP A 285 4.19 -6.18 -14.54
N TRP A 286 3.99 -7.48 -14.60
CA TRP A 286 2.76 -8.05 -15.17
C TRP A 286 1.50 -7.65 -14.38
N LYS A 287 1.61 -7.40 -13.08
CA LYS A 287 0.48 -7.00 -12.23
C LYS A 287 0.02 -5.58 -12.57
N LEU A 288 0.98 -4.70 -12.88
CA LEU A 288 0.66 -3.35 -13.36
C LEU A 288 0.01 -3.40 -14.76
N LEU A 289 0.53 -4.23 -15.68
CA LEU A 289 -0.08 -4.41 -17.00
C LEU A 289 -1.50 -4.97 -16.89
N ALA A 290 -1.74 -5.94 -15.99
CA ALA A 290 -3.07 -6.46 -15.70
C ALA A 290 -4.00 -5.38 -15.09
N ALA A 291 -3.50 -4.52 -14.20
CA ALA A 291 -4.28 -3.42 -13.62
C ALA A 291 -4.67 -2.38 -14.68
N ILE A 292 -3.80 -2.09 -15.65
CA ILE A 292 -4.11 -1.24 -16.80
C ILE A 292 -5.24 -1.87 -17.62
N ALA A 293 -5.12 -3.14 -17.98
CA ALA A 293 -6.14 -3.86 -18.74
C ALA A 293 -7.49 -3.92 -18.01
N TRP A 294 -7.46 -4.03 -16.66
CA TRP A 294 -8.68 -3.94 -15.86
C TRP A 294 -9.33 -2.56 -15.95
N GLN A 295 -8.55 -1.49 -15.83
CA GLN A 295 -9.06 -0.13 -15.98
C GLN A 295 -9.64 0.13 -17.37
N GLU A 296 -9.09 -0.50 -18.42
CA GLU A 296 -9.54 -0.36 -19.80
C GLU A 296 -10.88 -1.08 -20.07
N SER A 297 -10.98 -2.36 -19.71
CA SER A 297 -12.08 -3.23 -20.15
C SER A 297 -12.68 -4.13 -19.08
N HIS A 298 -12.20 -4.09 -17.84
CA HIS A 298 -12.49 -5.11 -16.82
C HIS A 298 -12.15 -6.54 -17.30
N TRP A 299 -11.05 -6.65 -18.05
CA TRP A 299 -10.58 -7.88 -18.71
C TRP A 299 -11.66 -8.52 -19.61
N ASP A 300 -12.40 -7.69 -20.35
CA ASP A 300 -13.33 -8.16 -21.37
C ASP A 300 -12.65 -8.06 -22.77
N PRO A 301 -12.31 -9.19 -23.41
CA PRO A 301 -11.66 -9.17 -24.73
C PRO A 301 -12.58 -8.63 -25.84
N LEU A 302 -13.89 -8.65 -25.63
CA LEU A 302 -14.88 -8.17 -26.61
C LEU A 302 -15.30 -6.72 -26.37
N ALA A 303 -14.67 -6.05 -25.39
CA ALA A 303 -14.99 -4.66 -25.08
C ALA A 303 -14.89 -3.78 -26.31
N THR A 304 -15.89 -2.93 -26.51
CA THR A 304 -15.96 -1.96 -27.62
C THR A 304 -16.60 -0.68 -27.12
N SER A 305 -15.91 0.46 -27.31
CA SER A 305 -16.46 1.78 -26.98
C SER A 305 -17.27 2.36 -28.14
N PRO A 306 -18.11 3.37 -27.89
CA PRO A 306 -18.79 4.13 -28.93
C PRO A 306 -17.85 4.78 -29.94
N THR A 307 -16.63 5.11 -29.53
CA THR A 307 -15.58 5.72 -30.38
C THR A 307 -14.76 4.70 -31.17
N GLY A 308 -15.06 3.39 -31.01
CA GLY A 308 -14.45 2.33 -31.79
C GLY A 308 -13.11 1.81 -31.25
N VAL A 309 -12.72 2.14 -30.01
CA VAL A 309 -11.62 1.43 -29.33
C VAL A 309 -12.10 0.05 -28.92
N ARG A 310 -11.21 -0.97 -28.98
CA ARG A 310 -11.62 -2.38 -28.83
C ARG A 310 -10.58 -3.22 -28.10
N GLY A 311 -11.09 -4.33 -27.53
CA GLY A 311 -10.31 -5.40 -26.93
C GLY A 311 -9.91 -5.11 -25.49
N ILE A 312 -9.19 -6.05 -24.89
CA ILE A 312 -8.85 -6.06 -23.47
C ILE A 312 -8.03 -4.82 -23.05
N MET A 313 -7.23 -4.25 -23.98
CA MET A 313 -6.43 -3.04 -23.79
C MET A 313 -7.02 -1.80 -24.49
N MET A 314 -8.25 -1.87 -24.99
CA MET A 314 -9.01 -0.77 -25.61
C MET A 314 -8.20 0.02 -26.65
N LEU A 315 -7.61 -0.68 -27.62
CA LEU A 315 -6.77 -0.06 -28.64
C LEU A 315 -7.60 0.66 -29.72
N THR A 316 -7.15 1.84 -30.14
CA THR A 316 -7.67 2.48 -31.37
C THR A 316 -7.20 1.69 -32.60
N LYS A 317 -7.89 1.83 -33.73
CA LYS A 317 -7.45 1.20 -34.98
C LYS A 317 -6.06 1.70 -35.42
N PRO A 318 -5.77 3.02 -35.43
CA PRO A 318 -4.43 3.50 -35.72
C PRO A 318 -3.34 2.94 -34.81
N THR A 319 -3.58 2.94 -33.49
CA THR A 319 -2.62 2.37 -32.52
C THR A 319 -2.34 0.90 -32.80
N ALA A 320 -3.38 0.09 -33.02
CA ALA A 320 -3.23 -1.33 -33.35
C ALA A 320 -2.41 -1.53 -34.63
N THR A 321 -2.72 -0.77 -35.68
CA THR A 321 -1.97 -0.83 -36.95
C THR A 321 -0.49 -0.47 -36.74
N THR A 322 -0.21 0.61 -35.99
CA THR A 322 1.16 1.03 -35.70
C THR A 322 1.94 -0.03 -34.89
N MET A 323 1.24 -0.73 -33.98
CA MET A 323 1.83 -1.80 -33.17
C MET A 323 1.82 -3.17 -33.87
N GLY A 324 1.36 -3.26 -35.13
CA GLY A 324 1.33 -4.50 -35.91
C GLY A 324 0.30 -5.51 -35.44
N ILE A 325 -0.83 -5.03 -34.88
CA ILE A 325 -1.93 -5.87 -34.40
C ILE A 325 -3.05 -5.89 -35.42
N GLU A 326 -3.39 -7.08 -35.91
CA GLU A 326 -4.43 -7.29 -36.90
C GLU A 326 -5.82 -7.35 -36.26
N ASP A 327 -5.98 -8.17 -35.21
CA ASP A 327 -7.22 -8.30 -34.46
C ASP A 327 -7.08 -7.75 -33.03
N ARG A 328 -7.84 -6.70 -32.73
CA ARG A 328 -7.88 -6.08 -31.40
C ARG A 328 -8.76 -6.84 -30.40
N LEU A 329 -9.61 -7.76 -30.88
CA LEU A 329 -10.49 -8.58 -30.06
C LEU A 329 -9.83 -9.91 -29.67
N ASP A 330 -8.72 -10.28 -30.34
CA ASP A 330 -7.86 -11.36 -29.86
C ASP A 330 -7.15 -10.92 -28.56
N PRO A 331 -7.32 -11.63 -27.43
CA PRO A 331 -6.74 -11.25 -26.15
C PRO A 331 -5.22 -11.10 -26.22
N GLU A 332 -4.53 -12.04 -26.87
CA GLU A 332 -3.07 -12.02 -26.97
C GLU A 332 -2.61 -10.83 -27.82
N GLY A 333 -3.21 -10.60 -28.98
CA GLY A 333 -2.92 -9.48 -29.84
C GLY A 333 -3.17 -8.15 -29.14
N SER A 334 -4.29 -8.02 -28.42
CA SER A 334 -4.65 -6.81 -27.70
C SER A 334 -3.66 -6.50 -26.56
N ILE A 335 -3.28 -7.49 -25.73
CA ILE A 335 -2.31 -7.32 -24.63
C ILE A 335 -0.92 -6.99 -25.19
N LYS A 336 -0.48 -7.69 -26.23
CA LYS A 336 0.77 -7.40 -26.93
C LYS A 336 0.81 -5.97 -27.45
N GLY A 337 -0.25 -5.54 -28.13
CA GLY A 337 -0.36 -4.20 -28.69
C GLY A 337 -0.39 -3.10 -27.62
N GLY A 338 -1.11 -3.35 -26.52
CA GLY A 338 -1.15 -2.43 -25.37
C GLY A 338 0.20 -2.27 -24.70
N ALA A 339 0.91 -3.37 -24.45
CA ALA A 339 2.26 -3.35 -23.88
C ALA A 339 3.25 -2.62 -24.81
N ALA A 340 3.22 -2.94 -26.11
CA ALA A 340 4.06 -2.26 -27.11
C ALA A 340 3.77 -0.75 -27.18
N TYR A 341 2.51 -0.35 -27.06
CA TYR A 341 2.14 1.07 -27.08
C TYR A 341 2.57 1.81 -25.81
N LEU A 342 2.49 1.16 -24.65
CA LEU A 342 3.06 1.71 -23.40
C LEU A 342 4.57 1.93 -23.52
N ALA A 343 5.32 0.94 -24.04
CA ALA A 343 6.75 1.07 -24.30
C ALA A 343 7.04 2.20 -25.31
N TYR A 344 6.24 2.31 -26.38
CA TYR A 344 6.38 3.38 -27.37
C TYR A 344 6.20 4.77 -26.75
N ILE A 345 5.19 4.97 -25.90
CA ILE A 345 4.99 6.25 -25.21
C ILE A 345 6.16 6.50 -24.24
N MET A 346 6.54 5.53 -23.45
CA MET A 346 7.59 5.63 -22.43
C MET A 346 8.93 6.06 -23.05
N ASN A 347 9.30 5.48 -24.18
CA ASN A 347 10.53 5.80 -24.91
C ASN A 347 10.52 7.20 -25.56
N ARG A 348 9.34 7.81 -25.74
CA ARG A 348 9.20 9.18 -26.24
C ARG A 348 9.21 10.24 -25.14
N LEU A 349 9.07 9.84 -23.88
CA LEU A 349 9.12 10.78 -22.78
C LEU A 349 10.51 11.42 -22.68
N PRO A 350 10.60 12.71 -22.34
CA PRO A 350 11.88 13.36 -22.10
C PRO A 350 12.72 12.65 -21.03
N ASP A 351 14.03 12.59 -21.24
CA ASP A 351 14.98 11.99 -20.31
C ASP A 351 15.09 12.72 -18.98
N SER A 352 14.61 13.98 -18.92
CA SER A 352 14.54 14.80 -17.71
C SER A 352 13.50 14.31 -16.69
N ILE A 353 12.54 13.46 -17.12
CA ILE A 353 11.55 12.85 -16.22
C ILE A 353 12.23 11.69 -15.48
N ALA A 354 12.21 11.74 -14.14
CA ALA A 354 12.78 10.70 -13.30
C ALA A 354 12.11 9.33 -13.54
N ASP A 355 12.88 8.25 -13.45
CA ASP A 355 12.39 6.88 -13.74
C ASP A 355 11.15 6.50 -12.92
N ASP A 356 11.09 6.88 -11.65
CA ASP A 356 9.94 6.64 -10.77
C ASP A 356 8.65 7.33 -11.22
N ASP A 357 8.76 8.44 -11.96
CA ASP A 357 7.62 9.22 -12.45
C ASP A 357 7.20 8.81 -13.88
N ARG A 358 8.11 8.25 -14.68
CA ARG A 358 7.88 7.95 -16.12
C ARG A 358 6.61 7.16 -16.37
N ILE A 359 6.31 6.18 -15.52
CA ILE A 359 5.13 5.35 -15.66
C ILE A 359 3.82 6.17 -15.55
N TRP A 360 3.76 7.13 -14.65
CA TRP A 360 2.55 7.96 -14.46
C TRP A 360 2.30 8.89 -15.64
N PHE A 361 3.37 9.47 -16.19
CA PHE A 361 3.29 10.24 -17.45
C PHE A 361 2.85 9.35 -18.62
N THR A 362 3.37 8.12 -18.69
CA THR A 362 2.99 7.14 -19.72
C THR A 362 1.52 6.81 -19.64
N LEU A 363 0.97 6.52 -18.45
CA LEU A 363 -0.43 6.21 -18.25
C LEU A 363 -1.36 7.38 -18.61
N ALA A 364 -1.00 8.60 -18.20
CA ALA A 364 -1.74 9.79 -18.58
C ALA A 364 -1.75 9.99 -20.11
N ALA A 365 -0.58 9.80 -20.76
CA ALA A 365 -0.47 9.90 -22.22
C ALA A 365 -1.22 8.76 -22.95
N TYR A 366 -1.26 7.56 -22.38
CA TYR A 366 -2.06 6.46 -22.92
C TYR A 366 -3.55 6.79 -22.96
N ASN A 367 -4.08 7.40 -21.90
CA ASN A 367 -5.49 7.75 -21.78
C ASN A 367 -5.87 8.98 -22.62
N MET A 368 -5.15 10.11 -22.49
CA MET A 368 -5.54 11.38 -23.13
C MET A 368 -4.75 11.73 -24.39
N GLY A 369 -3.75 10.92 -24.74
CA GLY A 369 -2.86 11.16 -25.86
C GLY A 369 -1.58 11.92 -25.50
N TYR A 370 -0.48 11.55 -26.16
CA TYR A 370 0.86 12.09 -25.92
C TYR A 370 0.95 13.62 -26.08
N GLY A 371 0.24 14.18 -27.07
CA GLY A 371 0.22 15.63 -27.31
C GLY A 371 -0.34 16.42 -26.12
N HIS A 372 -1.45 15.97 -25.54
CA HIS A 372 -2.05 16.60 -24.36
C HIS A 372 -1.18 16.47 -23.12
N MET A 373 -0.45 15.36 -23.00
CA MET A 373 0.54 15.20 -21.93
C MET A 373 1.66 16.24 -22.06
N LEU A 374 2.14 16.52 -23.27
CA LEU A 374 3.09 17.61 -23.50
C LEU A 374 2.49 18.99 -23.18
N ASP A 375 1.22 19.21 -23.50
CA ASP A 375 0.52 20.45 -23.20
C ASP A 375 0.38 20.70 -21.68
N VAL A 376 0.02 19.68 -20.89
CA VAL A 376 -0.06 19.86 -19.44
C VAL A 376 1.31 20.09 -18.81
N ARG A 377 2.39 19.50 -19.35
CA ARG A 377 3.76 19.80 -18.91
C ARG A 377 4.12 21.28 -19.15
N LYS A 378 3.83 21.80 -20.35
CA LYS A 378 4.00 23.24 -20.67
C LYS A 378 3.16 24.12 -19.75
N LEU A 379 1.92 23.74 -19.47
CA LEU A 379 1.05 24.47 -18.57
C LEU A 379 1.64 24.50 -17.15
N THR A 380 2.11 23.35 -16.65
CA THR A 380 2.74 23.22 -15.34
C THR A 380 3.94 24.16 -15.22
N GLN A 381 4.83 24.16 -16.21
CA GLN A 381 5.98 25.08 -16.26
C GLN A 381 5.53 26.55 -16.25
N LYS A 382 4.51 26.91 -17.03
CA LYS A 382 3.96 28.25 -17.08
C LYS A 382 3.38 28.73 -15.75
N LEU A 383 2.85 27.79 -14.96
CA LEU A 383 2.28 28.06 -13.63
C LEU A 383 3.35 27.99 -12.50
N GLY A 384 4.62 27.79 -12.83
CA GLY A 384 5.75 27.80 -11.89
C GLY A 384 6.05 26.44 -11.26
N GLY A 385 5.36 25.36 -11.70
CA GLY A 385 5.65 23.99 -11.27
C GLY A 385 6.74 23.32 -12.13
N ASN A 386 7.24 22.19 -11.68
CA ASN A 386 8.21 21.37 -12.40
C ASN A 386 7.49 20.48 -13.45
N PRO A 387 7.70 20.68 -14.79
CA PRO A 387 7.04 19.90 -15.83
C PRO A 387 7.46 18.43 -15.87
N ASP A 388 8.56 18.06 -15.20
CA ASP A 388 9.12 16.72 -15.20
C ASP A 388 8.81 15.96 -13.91
N ARG A 389 8.02 16.55 -13.01
CA ARG A 389 7.58 15.95 -11.76
C ARG A 389 6.10 15.62 -11.81
N TRP A 390 5.75 14.33 -11.62
CA TRP A 390 4.35 13.88 -11.69
C TRP A 390 3.42 14.62 -10.72
N LEU A 391 3.87 14.85 -9.48
CA LEU A 391 3.09 15.56 -8.45
C LEU A 391 2.59 16.93 -8.94
N ASP A 392 3.45 17.69 -9.64
CA ASP A 392 3.11 19.02 -10.16
C ASP A 392 2.22 18.94 -11.39
N VAL A 393 2.53 18.01 -12.29
CA VAL A 393 1.78 17.84 -13.55
C VAL A 393 0.38 17.31 -13.27
N LYS A 394 0.22 16.33 -12.38
CA LYS A 394 -1.10 15.77 -12.06
C LYS A 394 -2.05 16.82 -11.46
N ALA A 395 -1.52 17.74 -10.65
CA ALA A 395 -2.31 18.83 -10.06
C ALA A 395 -2.90 19.78 -11.13
N ASN A 396 -2.25 19.86 -12.30
CA ASN A 396 -2.66 20.73 -13.41
C ASN A 396 -3.47 20.01 -14.49
N LEU A 397 -3.58 18.67 -14.45
CA LEU A 397 -4.41 17.92 -15.41
C LEU A 397 -5.86 18.43 -15.50
N PRO A 398 -6.58 18.69 -14.40
CA PRO A 398 -7.95 19.19 -14.47
C PRO A 398 -8.10 20.54 -15.18
N LEU A 399 -7.04 21.35 -15.25
CA LEU A 399 -7.05 22.65 -15.88
C LEU A 399 -7.19 22.56 -17.42
N LEU A 400 -6.87 21.41 -18.02
CA LEU A 400 -7.03 21.17 -19.46
C LEU A 400 -8.50 21.21 -19.93
N THR A 401 -9.46 21.20 -19.02
CA THR A 401 -10.90 21.39 -19.35
C THR A 401 -11.33 22.84 -19.36
N GLN A 402 -10.48 23.76 -18.87
CA GLN A 402 -10.83 25.16 -18.67
C GLN A 402 -10.39 26.02 -19.88
N PRO A 403 -11.30 26.78 -20.53
CA PRO A 403 -10.99 27.60 -21.72
C PRO A 403 -9.82 28.56 -21.51
N LYS A 404 -9.70 29.11 -20.29
CA LYS A 404 -8.60 30.02 -19.90
C LYS A 404 -7.22 29.41 -20.14
N TYR A 405 -7.08 28.09 -19.99
CA TYR A 405 -5.82 27.38 -20.12
C TYR A 405 -5.68 26.69 -21.49
N TYR A 406 -6.66 25.86 -21.88
CA TYR A 406 -6.51 25.06 -23.09
C TYR A 406 -6.47 25.90 -24.39
N SER A 407 -7.08 27.10 -24.44
CA SER A 407 -7.00 27.97 -25.61
C SER A 407 -5.58 28.46 -25.93
N GLN A 408 -4.64 28.30 -25.00
CA GLN A 408 -3.25 28.71 -25.14
C GLN A 408 -2.30 27.52 -25.36
N LEU A 409 -2.84 26.32 -25.51
CA LEU A 409 -2.09 25.08 -25.67
C LEU A 409 -2.14 24.58 -27.12
N THR A 410 -1.17 23.76 -27.50
CA THR A 410 -1.00 23.30 -28.88
C THR A 410 -2.14 22.37 -29.32
N TYR A 411 -2.55 21.46 -28.43
CA TYR A 411 -3.56 20.43 -28.71
C TYR A 411 -4.94 20.81 -28.15
N GLY A 412 -5.03 21.89 -27.39
CA GLY A 412 -6.29 22.45 -26.91
C GLY A 412 -6.95 21.68 -25.79
N TYR A 413 -8.27 21.50 -25.89
CA TYR A 413 -9.09 20.85 -24.85
C TYR A 413 -8.75 19.38 -24.66
N ALA A 414 -8.57 18.95 -23.40
CA ALA A 414 -8.50 17.56 -23.04
C ALA A 414 -9.27 17.28 -21.72
N ARG A 415 -9.72 16.04 -21.54
CA ARG A 415 -10.40 15.57 -20.33
C ARG A 415 -9.39 15.23 -19.23
N GLY A 416 -8.57 16.21 -18.81
CA GLY A 416 -7.47 16.00 -17.89
C GLY A 416 -7.89 15.40 -16.54
N HIS A 417 -9.12 15.69 -16.06
CA HIS A 417 -9.66 15.06 -14.85
C HIS A 417 -9.95 13.56 -15.02
N GLU A 418 -10.22 13.09 -16.24
CA GLU A 418 -10.36 11.65 -16.54
C GLU A 418 -8.99 10.97 -16.54
N ALA A 419 -7.98 11.60 -17.17
CA ALA A 419 -6.61 11.11 -17.12
C ALA A 419 -6.05 11.05 -15.69
N TYR A 420 -6.33 12.06 -14.86
CA TYR A 420 -6.01 12.01 -13.42
C TYR A 420 -6.62 10.78 -12.76
N ARG A 421 -7.95 10.59 -12.87
CA ARG A 421 -8.64 9.43 -12.26
C ARG A 421 -8.17 8.11 -12.84
N TYR A 422 -7.87 8.05 -14.13
CA TYR A 422 -7.34 6.86 -14.79
C TYR A 422 -6.04 6.38 -14.13
N VAL A 423 -5.08 7.27 -13.94
CA VAL A 423 -3.80 6.95 -13.29
C VAL A 423 -4.03 6.50 -11.84
N GLU A 424 -4.84 7.23 -11.06
CA GLU A 424 -5.10 6.89 -9.66
C GLU A 424 -5.87 5.56 -9.51
N ASN A 425 -6.79 5.24 -10.43
CA ASN A 425 -7.48 3.95 -10.45
C ASN A 425 -6.52 2.79 -10.71
N ILE A 426 -5.63 2.93 -11.72
CA ILE A 426 -4.64 1.88 -12.03
C ILE A 426 -3.72 1.64 -10.83
N ARG A 427 -3.26 2.69 -10.16
CA ARG A 427 -2.46 2.56 -8.94
C ARG A 427 -3.19 1.75 -7.86
N ARG A 428 -4.48 2.05 -7.65
CA ARG A 428 -5.34 1.31 -6.71
C ARG A 428 -5.50 -0.15 -7.08
N TYR A 429 -5.81 -0.46 -8.35
CA TYR A 429 -5.97 -1.84 -8.82
C TYR A 429 -4.66 -2.61 -8.73
N HIS A 430 -3.55 -2.00 -9.12
CA HIS A 430 -2.23 -2.61 -8.98
C HIS A 430 -1.92 -2.98 -7.52
N GLN A 431 -2.11 -2.05 -6.59
CA GLN A 431 -1.90 -2.30 -5.17
C GLN A 431 -2.83 -3.38 -4.62
N SER A 432 -4.12 -3.34 -4.99
CA SER A 432 -5.09 -4.38 -4.59
C SER A 432 -4.69 -5.75 -5.13
N LEU A 433 -4.25 -5.84 -6.39
CA LEU A 433 -3.81 -7.08 -7.01
C LEU A 433 -2.58 -7.65 -6.31
N VAL A 434 -1.55 -6.83 -6.11
CA VAL A 434 -0.32 -7.21 -5.41
C VAL A 434 -0.65 -7.72 -4.01
N GLY A 435 -1.37 -6.93 -3.22
CA GLY A 435 -1.69 -7.29 -1.83
C GLY A 435 -2.58 -8.53 -1.73
N TYR A 436 -3.57 -8.67 -2.63
CA TYR A 436 -4.45 -9.84 -2.64
C TYR A 436 -3.67 -11.13 -2.97
N LEU A 437 -2.83 -11.11 -4.00
CA LEU A 437 -2.01 -12.28 -4.37
C LEU A 437 -1.03 -12.66 -3.26
N GLN A 438 -0.39 -11.69 -2.62
CA GLN A 438 0.48 -11.93 -1.46
C GLN A 438 -0.27 -12.57 -0.28
N SER A 439 -1.49 -12.10 0.02
CA SER A 439 -2.34 -12.69 1.06
C SER A 439 -2.67 -14.16 0.73
N GLN A 440 -3.04 -14.45 -0.53
CA GLN A 440 -3.34 -15.82 -0.97
C GLN A 440 -2.12 -16.74 -0.91
N GLU A 441 -0.96 -16.27 -1.37
CA GLU A 441 0.28 -17.05 -1.32
C GLU A 441 0.68 -17.37 0.14
N LYS A 442 0.56 -16.41 1.05
CA LYS A 442 0.81 -16.61 2.46
C LYS A 442 -0.12 -17.66 3.07
N LYS A 443 -1.43 -17.60 2.73
CA LYS A 443 -2.42 -18.60 3.15
C LYS A 443 -2.07 -19.99 2.63
N GLN A 444 -1.68 -20.11 1.37
CA GLN A 444 -1.27 -21.39 0.77
C GLN A 444 -0.02 -21.97 1.44
N LYS A 445 1.02 -21.15 1.65
CA LYS A 445 2.24 -21.59 2.36
C LYS A 445 1.94 -22.08 3.78
N THR A 446 1.07 -21.38 4.50
CA THR A 446 0.63 -21.80 5.85
C THR A 446 -0.08 -23.15 5.81
N LEU A 447 -0.97 -23.36 4.84
CA LEU A 447 -1.65 -24.64 4.64
C LEU A 447 -0.70 -25.78 4.26
N GLU A 448 0.30 -25.51 3.44
CA GLU A 448 1.31 -26.52 3.07
C GLU A 448 2.17 -26.92 4.27
N ILE A 449 2.59 -25.96 5.07
CA ILE A 449 3.34 -26.22 6.32
C ILE A 449 2.48 -27.05 7.27
N ALA A 450 1.21 -26.70 7.44
CA ALA A 450 0.30 -27.44 8.28
C ALA A 450 0.08 -28.88 7.77
N LYS A 451 -0.08 -29.07 6.48
CA LYS A 451 -0.18 -30.42 5.86
C LYS A 451 1.09 -31.24 6.07
N LYS A 452 2.28 -30.64 5.94
CA LYS A 452 3.57 -31.31 6.15
C LYS A 452 3.82 -31.67 7.62
N SER A 453 3.33 -30.83 8.54
CA SER A 453 3.49 -31.03 10.00
C SER A 453 2.43 -31.97 10.59
N HIS A 454 1.51 -32.52 9.79
CA HIS A 454 0.35 -33.29 10.29
C HIS A 454 -0.51 -32.53 11.34
N VAL A 455 -0.45 -31.20 11.30
CA VAL A 455 -1.26 -30.30 12.14
C VAL A 455 -2.46 -29.83 11.32
N TYR A 456 -3.66 -29.94 11.86
CA TYR A 456 -4.88 -29.47 11.19
C TYR A 456 -5.02 -27.97 11.37
N VAL A 457 -5.05 -27.22 10.27
CA VAL A 457 -5.44 -25.81 10.26
C VAL A 457 -6.92 -25.74 9.92
N VAL A 458 -7.73 -25.27 10.87
CA VAL A 458 -9.13 -24.96 10.60
C VAL A 458 -9.19 -23.55 10.06
N LEU A 459 -9.47 -23.40 8.75
CA LEU A 459 -9.79 -22.08 8.18
C LEU A 459 -11.26 -21.76 8.50
N PRO A 460 -11.54 -20.57 9.01
CA PRO A 460 -12.92 -20.17 9.28
C PRO A 460 -13.63 -19.89 7.97
N ASN A 461 -14.35 -20.79 7.41
CA ASN A 461 -15.34 -20.68 6.34
C ASN A 461 -15.35 -21.76 5.24
N ASP A 462 -14.53 -22.82 5.32
CA ASP A 462 -14.63 -23.89 4.33
C ASP A 462 -15.53 -25.03 4.86
N LYS A 463 -16.79 -25.03 4.45
CA LYS A 463 -17.77 -26.07 4.80
C LYS A 463 -17.68 -27.34 3.96
N THR A 464 -16.62 -27.53 3.18
CA THR A 464 -16.50 -28.67 2.29
C THR A 464 -15.34 -29.60 2.66
N GLN A 465 -15.71 -30.80 3.11
CA GLN A 465 -14.92 -32.03 3.22
C GLN A 465 -13.85 -32.15 4.30
N LEU A 466 -14.31 -32.54 5.49
CA LEU A 466 -13.48 -33.30 6.43
C LEU A 466 -13.53 -34.79 6.02
N SER A 467 -12.53 -35.26 5.30
CA SER A 467 -12.28 -36.71 5.23
C SER A 467 -11.29 -37.10 6.34
N SER A 468 -11.66 -38.11 7.11
CA SER A 468 -10.96 -38.62 8.26
C SER A 468 -9.51 -39.05 7.95
N TYR A 469 -8.54 -38.46 8.66
CA TYR A 469 -7.19 -38.98 8.75
C TYR A 469 -6.83 -39.35 10.20
N VAL A 470 -6.23 -40.55 10.34
CA VAL A 470 -5.80 -41.14 11.62
C VAL A 470 -4.43 -40.57 12.00
N MET A 471 -4.27 -40.16 13.27
CA MET A 471 -3.01 -39.65 13.83
C MET A 471 -1.99 -40.74 14.12
N PRO A 472 -0.70 -40.53 13.85
CA PRO A 472 0.38 -41.17 14.59
C PRO A 472 0.83 -40.33 15.79
N ALA A 473 1.22 -41.00 16.86
CA ALA A 473 1.52 -40.43 18.17
C ALA A 473 2.87 -39.71 18.22
N LYS A 474 2.89 -38.59 18.97
CA LYS A 474 4.01 -37.84 19.55
C LYS A 474 5.06 -37.26 18.63
N LEU A 475 5.03 -35.93 18.53
CA LEU A 475 6.21 -35.09 18.22
C LEU A 475 6.31 -33.96 19.24
N ASP A 476 7.51 -33.78 19.83
CA ASP A 476 7.87 -32.63 20.67
C ASP A 476 7.96 -31.38 19.77
N ILE A 477 7.11 -30.39 20.04
CA ILE A 477 7.08 -29.12 19.33
C ILE A 477 7.78 -28.08 20.20
N THR A 478 8.82 -27.44 19.66
CA THR A 478 9.47 -26.30 20.29
C THR A 478 8.55 -25.07 20.28
N PRO A 479 8.62 -24.16 21.27
CA PRO A 479 7.62 -23.12 21.52
C PRO A 479 7.38 -22.09 20.40
N GLN A 480 8.25 -22.02 19.39
CA GLN A 480 8.15 -21.05 18.30
C GLN A 480 7.18 -21.42 17.15
N ALA A 481 6.76 -22.68 17.08
CA ALA A 481 5.84 -23.15 16.03
C ALA A 481 4.37 -23.20 16.47
N SER A 482 4.08 -23.07 17.78
CA SER A 482 2.74 -23.24 18.35
C SER A 482 1.92 -21.95 18.44
N ALA A 483 2.49 -20.78 18.19
CA ALA A 483 1.83 -19.49 18.40
C ALA A 483 0.71 -19.17 17.39
N ASN A 484 0.61 -19.91 16.27
CA ASN A 484 -0.35 -19.61 15.19
C ASN A 484 -1.38 -20.74 14.92
N LEU A 485 -1.50 -21.73 15.80
CA LEU A 485 -2.35 -22.90 15.55
C LEU A 485 -3.23 -23.20 16.77
N GLY A 486 -4.51 -22.89 16.65
CA GLY A 486 -5.52 -23.35 17.63
C GLY A 486 -5.81 -24.84 17.42
N VAL A 487 -5.47 -25.68 18.38
CA VAL A 487 -5.77 -27.11 18.38
C VAL A 487 -7.07 -27.36 19.15
N PHE A 488 -8.10 -27.83 18.47
CA PHE A 488 -9.34 -28.31 19.12
C PHE A 488 -9.48 -29.82 18.95
N GLY A 489 -9.63 -30.53 20.09
CA GLY A 489 -10.03 -31.95 20.13
C GLY A 489 -11.54 -32.11 19.94
N PRO A 490 -12.02 -33.29 19.49
CA PRO A 490 -13.43 -33.48 19.18
C PRO A 490 -14.29 -33.52 20.44
N LYS A 491 -15.32 -32.64 20.51
CA LYS A 491 -16.48 -32.85 21.40
C LYS A 491 -17.61 -33.45 20.58
N GLU A 492 -18.01 -34.67 20.95
CA GLU A 492 -19.25 -35.27 20.49
C GLU A 492 -20.46 -34.43 20.93
N SER A 493 -21.33 -34.02 19.99
CA SER A 493 -22.67 -33.59 20.31
C SER A 493 -23.70 -34.32 19.45
N LYS A 494 -24.52 -35.07 20.15
CA LYS A 494 -25.78 -35.64 19.65
C LYS A 494 -26.81 -34.51 19.49
N ASN A 495 -27.59 -34.62 18.42
CA ASN A 495 -28.92 -34.06 18.14
C ASN A 495 -29.00 -33.01 17.03
N SER A 496 -29.53 -33.48 15.89
CA SER A 496 -30.21 -32.68 14.89
C SER A 496 -31.64 -32.31 15.35
N PRO A 497 -32.22 -31.22 14.83
CA PRO A 497 -33.28 -31.43 13.84
C PRO A 497 -33.26 -30.45 12.64
N SER A 498 -33.83 -31.00 11.56
CA SER A 498 -34.16 -30.41 10.28
C SER A 498 -34.97 -29.11 10.34
N HIS A 499 -34.66 -28.11 9.46
CA HIS A 499 -35.70 -27.26 8.86
C HIS A 499 -35.27 -26.62 7.53
N SER A 500 -36.06 -26.93 6.57
CA SER A 500 -36.58 -26.30 5.33
C SER A 500 -35.79 -25.15 4.65
N LEU A 501 -35.50 -25.43 3.38
CA LEU A 501 -35.13 -24.52 2.29
C LEU A 501 -36.20 -23.45 2.04
N GLY A 502 -35.81 -22.16 2.17
CA GLY A 502 -36.55 -21.03 1.62
C GLY A 502 -35.92 -20.56 0.32
N LYS A 503 -36.68 -20.64 -0.76
CA LYS A 503 -36.35 -20.10 -2.09
C LYS A 503 -36.34 -18.57 -1.99
N TYR A 504 -35.20 -17.93 -2.35
CA TYR A 504 -35.19 -16.51 -2.66
C TYR A 504 -35.05 -16.29 -4.16
N ILE A 505 -36.02 -15.58 -4.71
CA ILE A 505 -36.09 -15.14 -6.10
C ILE A 505 -35.17 -13.93 -6.24
N LEU A 506 -34.15 -14.03 -7.11
CA LEU A 506 -33.30 -12.92 -7.49
C LEU A 506 -34.03 -12.00 -8.47
N SER A 507 -34.36 -10.79 -8.04
CA SER A 507 -34.74 -9.68 -8.92
C SER A 507 -33.49 -9.12 -9.59
N LYS A 508 -33.54 -8.91 -10.90
CA LYS A 508 -32.48 -8.33 -11.73
C LYS A 508 -32.16 -6.90 -11.24
N PRO A 509 -30.86 -6.52 -11.13
CA PRO A 509 -30.50 -5.14 -10.88
C PRO A 509 -30.71 -4.30 -12.14
N THR A 510 -31.34 -3.15 -11.98
CA THR A 510 -31.44 -2.06 -12.95
C THR A 510 -30.04 -1.51 -13.26
N ARG A 511 -29.80 -1.27 -14.54
CA ARG A 511 -28.57 -0.71 -15.11
C ARG A 511 -28.15 0.56 -14.36
N SER A 512 -27.00 0.50 -13.68
CA SER A 512 -26.22 1.68 -13.31
C SER A 512 -25.33 2.05 -14.50
N SER A 513 -25.32 3.32 -14.82
CA SER A 513 -24.66 3.95 -15.94
C SER A 513 -23.19 3.51 -16.09
N ALA A 514 -22.90 2.84 -17.21
CA ALA A 514 -21.54 2.67 -17.70
C ALA A 514 -20.92 4.06 -17.95
N ILE A 515 -19.82 4.35 -17.26
CA ILE A 515 -18.99 5.52 -17.54
C ILE A 515 -18.33 5.27 -18.89
N HIS A 516 -18.78 5.99 -19.91
CA HIS A 516 -18.26 5.88 -21.28
C HIS A 516 -16.89 6.57 -21.33
N ASN A 517 -15.83 5.79 -21.54
CA ASN A 517 -14.54 6.30 -21.99
C ASN A 517 -14.66 6.68 -23.48
N GLU A 518 -14.95 7.92 -23.77
CA GLU A 518 -14.79 8.46 -25.12
C GLU A 518 -13.34 8.91 -25.29
N MET A 519 -12.52 8.09 -25.95
CA MET A 519 -11.21 8.56 -26.45
C MET A 519 -11.40 9.53 -27.62
N ALA A 520 -10.84 10.74 -27.50
CA ALA A 520 -10.80 11.69 -28.59
C ALA A 520 -9.91 11.16 -29.72
N LEU A 521 -10.48 11.01 -30.92
CA LEU A 521 -9.76 10.76 -32.16
C LEU A 521 -8.86 11.96 -32.48
N TYR A 522 -7.57 11.74 -32.53
CA TYR A 522 -6.62 12.69 -33.09
C TYR A 522 -6.22 12.26 -34.51
N ASN A 523 -6.58 13.08 -35.45
CA ASN A 523 -5.90 13.16 -36.76
C ASN A 523 -4.62 13.97 -36.54
N GLU A 524 -3.45 13.35 -36.70
CA GLU A 524 -2.22 14.10 -36.96
C GLU A 524 -2.39 14.81 -38.32
N PRO A 525 -2.06 16.10 -38.45
CA PRO A 525 -1.99 16.72 -39.77
C PRO A 525 -0.84 16.06 -40.54
N SER A 526 -1.16 15.44 -41.66
CA SER A 526 -0.20 15.01 -42.67
C SER A 526 0.68 16.20 -43.02
N GLY A 527 1.96 16.15 -42.67
CA GLY A 527 2.95 17.10 -43.16
C GLY A 527 3.02 17.00 -44.70
N GLY A 528 2.66 18.06 -45.37
CA GLY A 528 3.02 18.35 -46.73
C GLY A 528 4.00 19.50 -46.71
N ASP A 529 5.16 19.25 -47.33
CA ASP A 529 6.27 20.13 -47.78
C ASP A 529 7.03 20.94 -46.73
#